data_44eff29ae5ef7e89dc07af2ef7555cbb
#
_entry.id   44eff29ae5ef7e89dc07af2ef7555cbb
#
_cell.length_a   1.000
_cell.length_b   1.000
_cell.length_c   1.000
_cell.angle_alpha   90.00
_cell.angle_beta   90.00
_cell.angle_gamma   90.00
#
_symmetry.space_group_name_H-M   'P 1'
#
loop_
_entity.id
_entity.type
_entity.pdbx_description
1 polymer ?
#
loop_
_entity_poly.entity_id
_entity_poly.type
_entity_poly.pdbx_seq_one_letter_code
_entity_poly.pdbx_strand_id
1 'polypeptide(L)'
;MNAELGSIAIGVHPVHPLHLRWYAGIHVYFGFMQDPKKEFMREAIRLSMENVESGKGGPFGAVIVKDGVIIARGANEVTSTNDPTAHAEVVAIRKACKELGSFQLDDCEIYCSCEPCPMCLGAIYWARPKAIWYANTKSDAAAIDFDDQFIYEEIERPIGERKLFTHQLLREEALVAIEQWKTTTKKIAY
;
A
#
# COMPACT_ATOMS: atom_id res chain seq x y z
N MET A 1 62.49 20.45 -7.71
CA MET A 1 61.83 19.72 -6.58
C MET A 1 60.53 19.17 -7.12
N ASN A 2 60.57 17.90 -7.50
CA ASN A 2 59.43 17.19 -8.11
C ASN A 2 58.56 16.63 -7.00
N ALA A 3 57.26 16.89 -7.03
CA ALA A 3 56.24 16.22 -6.22
C ALA A 3 55.44 15.27 -7.11
N GLU A 4 55.59 13.98 -6.84
CA GLU A 4 54.91 12.91 -7.56
C GLU A 4 53.41 12.85 -7.18
N LEU A 5 52.57 12.80 -8.16
CA LEU A 5 51.14 12.51 -8.02
C LEU A 5 50.96 10.98 -7.97
N GLY A 6 50.60 10.45 -6.79
CA GLY A 6 50.24 9.06 -6.63
C GLY A 6 48.87 8.74 -7.20
N SER A 7 48.83 7.91 -8.23
CA SER A 7 47.60 7.37 -8.79
C SER A 7 47.07 6.22 -7.92
N ILE A 8 45.83 6.35 -7.45
CA ILE A 8 45.11 5.28 -6.75
C ILE A 8 44.48 4.38 -7.82
N ALA A 9 45.03 3.18 -7.99
CA ALA A 9 44.45 2.15 -8.84
C ALA A 9 43.26 1.51 -8.14
N ILE A 10 42.05 1.67 -8.72
CA ILE A 10 40.88 0.94 -8.31
C ILE A 10 40.98 -0.48 -8.89
N GLY A 11 41.23 -1.44 -8.00
CA GLY A 11 41.30 -2.86 -8.36
C GLY A 11 39.92 -3.40 -8.74
N VAL A 12 39.74 -3.69 -10.02
CA VAL A 12 38.62 -4.45 -10.56
C VAL A 12 38.96 -5.92 -10.35
N HIS A 13 38.26 -6.58 -9.41
CA HIS A 13 38.36 -8.03 -9.25
C HIS A 13 37.66 -8.73 -10.41
N PRO A 14 38.35 -9.66 -11.10
CA PRO A 14 37.72 -10.44 -12.17
C PRO A 14 36.71 -11.43 -11.54
N VAL A 15 35.45 -11.37 -11.98
CA VAL A 15 34.42 -12.38 -11.70
C VAL A 15 34.85 -13.71 -12.33
N HIS A 16 35.10 -14.71 -11.51
CA HIS A 16 35.45 -16.06 -11.95
C HIS A 16 34.32 -16.68 -12.80
N PRO A 17 34.66 -17.35 -13.91
CA PRO A 17 33.66 -18.06 -14.72
C PRO A 17 33.09 -19.26 -13.97
N LEU A 18 31.78 -19.43 -14.11
CA LEU A 18 30.96 -20.50 -13.60
C LEU A 18 31.58 -21.87 -13.91
N HIS A 19 31.91 -22.66 -12.90
CA HIS A 19 32.23 -24.08 -13.06
C HIS A 19 30.96 -24.85 -13.47
N LEU A 20 30.84 -25.18 -14.76
CA LEU A 20 29.90 -26.15 -15.30
C LEU A 20 30.27 -27.55 -14.82
N ARG A 21 29.54 -28.08 -13.86
CA ARG A 21 29.61 -29.46 -13.44
C ARG A 21 28.49 -30.24 -14.14
N TRP A 22 28.85 -31.05 -15.15
CA TRP A 22 27.93 -31.95 -15.83
C TRP A 22 27.56 -33.11 -14.91
N TYR A 23 26.32 -33.20 -14.52
CA TYR A 23 25.68 -34.40 -13.97
C TYR A 23 24.42 -34.67 -14.78
N ALA A 24 24.49 -35.83 -15.50
CA ALA A 24 23.38 -36.59 -16.08
C ALA A 24 22.09 -35.80 -16.40
N GLY A 25 22.05 -35.13 -17.57
CA GLY A 25 20.81 -34.92 -18.35
C GLY A 25 19.76 -34.01 -17.79
N ILE A 26 19.97 -33.33 -16.64
CA ILE A 26 19.00 -32.35 -16.10
C ILE A 26 19.65 -30.95 -16.10
N HIS A 27 19.26 -30.12 -17.06
CA HIS A 27 19.56 -28.68 -17.01
C HIS A 27 18.69 -28.05 -15.95
N VAL A 28 19.18 -27.99 -14.70
CA VAL A 28 18.60 -27.15 -13.67
C VAL A 28 19.06 -25.73 -13.95
N TYR A 29 18.26 -24.95 -14.64
CA TYR A 29 18.41 -23.51 -14.64
C TYR A 29 18.10 -23.03 -13.21
N PHE A 30 19.14 -22.81 -12.40
CA PHE A 30 19.07 -21.94 -11.23
C PHE A 30 18.97 -20.50 -11.74
N GLY A 31 17.86 -20.17 -12.38
CA GLY A 31 17.44 -18.78 -12.47
C GLY A 31 17.19 -18.36 -11.03
N PHE A 32 17.77 -17.24 -10.60
CA PHE A 32 17.39 -16.57 -9.37
C PHE A 32 15.88 -16.41 -9.41
N MET A 33 15.16 -17.24 -8.67
CA MET A 33 13.73 -17.04 -8.47
C MET A 33 13.62 -15.74 -7.71
N GLN A 34 13.33 -14.66 -8.45
CA GLN A 34 13.02 -13.38 -7.80
C GLN A 34 11.80 -13.64 -6.93
N ASP A 35 11.87 -13.27 -5.67
CA ASP A 35 10.76 -13.36 -4.75
C ASP A 35 9.58 -12.55 -5.34
N PRO A 36 8.47 -13.19 -5.72
CA PRO A 36 7.36 -12.52 -6.40
C PRO A 36 6.79 -11.36 -5.58
N LYS A 37 6.91 -11.40 -4.26
CA LYS A 37 6.50 -10.31 -3.37
C LYS A 37 7.30 -9.04 -3.62
N LYS A 38 8.58 -9.16 -3.94
CA LYS A 38 9.42 -8.01 -4.30
C LYS A 38 8.98 -7.38 -5.61
N GLU A 39 8.52 -8.17 -6.57
CA GLU A 39 7.99 -7.63 -7.84
C GLU A 39 6.68 -6.87 -7.63
N PHE A 40 5.77 -7.37 -6.79
CA PHE A 40 4.55 -6.66 -6.43
C PHE A 40 4.84 -5.35 -5.71
N MET A 41 5.82 -5.35 -4.80
CA MET A 41 6.25 -4.12 -4.14
C MET A 41 6.90 -3.14 -5.11
N ARG A 42 7.75 -3.61 -6.03
CA ARG A 42 8.34 -2.76 -7.09
C ARG A 42 7.27 -2.11 -7.95
N GLU A 43 6.19 -2.82 -8.25
CA GLU A 43 5.07 -2.24 -9.00
C GLU A 43 4.36 -1.14 -8.19
N ALA A 44 4.12 -1.31 -6.90
CA ALA A 44 3.57 -0.26 -6.04
C ALA A 44 4.50 0.97 -6.00
N ILE A 45 5.81 0.75 -5.87
CA ILE A 45 6.83 1.82 -5.90
C ILE A 45 6.84 2.51 -7.28
N ARG A 46 6.79 1.77 -8.38
CA ARG A 46 6.75 2.33 -9.74
C ARG A 46 5.54 3.26 -9.92
N LEU A 47 4.36 2.83 -9.45
CA LEU A 47 3.15 3.66 -9.48
C LEU A 47 3.31 4.95 -8.69
N SER A 48 3.98 4.91 -7.53
CA SER A 48 4.24 6.11 -6.74
C SER A 48 5.16 7.11 -7.48
N MET A 49 6.19 6.61 -8.15
CA MET A 49 7.13 7.43 -8.95
C MET A 49 6.42 8.07 -10.14
N GLU A 50 5.70 7.29 -10.93
CA GLU A 50 4.92 7.79 -12.08
C GLU A 50 3.88 8.84 -11.67
N ASN A 51 3.29 8.69 -10.48
CA ASN A 51 2.33 9.66 -9.97
C ASN A 51 2.98 11.02 -9.72
N VAL A 52 4.17 11.05 -9.15
CA VAL A 52 4.98 12.27 -8.97
C VAL A 52 5.35 12.87 -10.32
N GLU A 53 5.90 12.07 -11.23
CA GLU A 53 6.34 12.52 -12.57
C GLU A 53 5.19 13.13 -13.37
N SER A 54 3.99 12.55 -13.25
CA SER A 54 2.80 13.05 -13.96
C SER A 54 2.13 14.25 -13.28
N GLY A 55 2.51 14.59 -12.04
CA GLY A 55 1.90 15.68 -11.26
C GLY A 55 0.43 15.42 -10.86
N LYS A 56 -0.05 14.18 -10.91
CA LYS A 56 -1.44 13.83 -10.61
C LYS A 56 -1.77 13.74 -9.13
N GLY A 57 -0.76 13.55 -8.27
CA GLY A 57 -0.97 13.41 -6.84
C GLY A 57 0.32 13.10 -6.09
N GLY A 58 0.21 12.80 -4.80
CA GLY A 58 1.33 12.50 -3.92
C GLY A 58 2.07 11.19 -4.28
N PRO A 59 3.27 10.94 -3.68
CA PRO A 59 4.18 9.84 -4.02
C PRO A 59 3.73 8.49 -3.43
N PHE A 60 2.50 8.09 -3.69
CA PHE A 60 1.91 6.88 -3.12
C PHE A 60 1.29 6.01 -4.20
N GLY A 61 1.60 4.70 -4.13
CA GLY A 61 1.10 3.67 -5.01
C GLY A 61 0.75 2.40 -4.23
N ALA A 62 -0.27 1.66 -4.70
CA ALA A 62 -0.67 0.39 -4.10
C ALA A 62 -1.13 -0.61 -5.16
N VAL A 63 -0.92 -1.90 -4.89
CA VAL A 63 -1.45 -2.98 -5.72
C VAL A 63 -2.17 -4.01 -4.87
N ILE A 64 -3.22 -4.60 -5.41
CA ILE A 64 -3.91 -5.76 -4.84
C ILE A 64 -3.52 -6.98 -5.65
N VAL A 65 -3.11 -8.03 -4.95
CA VAL A 65 -2.67 -9.29 -5.54
C VAL A 65 -3.58 -10.42 -5.05
N LYS A 66 -4.07 -11.24 -5.97
CA LYS A 66 -4.78 -12.48 -5.68
C LYS A 66 -4.14 -13.62 -6.47
N ASP A 67 -3.87 -14.75 -5.81
CA ASP A 67 -3.28 -15.94 -6.42
C ASP A 67 -2.01 -15.67 -7.25
N GLY A 68 -1.16 -14.76 -6.75
CA GLY A 68 0.09 -14.37 -7.43
C GLY A 68 -0.10 -13.43 -8.64
N VAL A 69 -1.31 -12.89 -8.85
CA VAL A 69 -1.61 -11.97 -9.96
C VAL A 69 -2.06 -10.61 -9.41
N ILE A 70 -1.53 -9.52 -9.97
CA ILE A 70 -2.00 -8.17 -9.67
C ILE A 70 -3.37 -7.97 -10.33
N ILE A 71 -4.43 -7.85 -9.52
CA ILE A 71 -5.81 -7.64 -9.97
C ILE A 71 -6.22 -6.16 -9.98
N ALA A 72 -5.53 -5.32 -9.19
CA ALA A 72 -5.81 -3.88 -9.18
C ALA A 72 -4.56 -3.06 -8.85
N ARG A 73 -4.54 -1.83 -9.38
CA ARG A 73 -3.49 -0.82 -9.17
C ARG A 73 -4.14 0.50 -8.75
N GLY A 74 -3.56 1.17 -7.77
CA GLY A 74 -3.95 2.49 -7.30
C GLY A 74 -2.76 3.42 -7.19
N ALA A 75 -2.96 4.67 -7.49
CA ALA A 75 -2.07 5.78 -7.14
C ALA A 75 -2.86 6.82 -6.37
N ASN A 76 -2.20 7.76 -5.71
CA ASN A 76 -2.87 8.86 -5.02
C ASN A 76 -3.54 9.78 -6.06
N GLU A 77 -4.85 9.91 -5.98
CA GLU A 77 -5.68 10.71 -6.89
C GLU A 77 -6.37 11.89 -6.18
N VAL A 78 -5.96 12.24 -4.95
CA VAL A 78 -6.59 13.27 -4.12
C VAL A 78 -6.75 14.60 -4.86
N THR A 79 -5.66 15.12 -5.42
CA THR A 79 -5.68 16.43 -6.10
C THR A 79 -6.32 16.39 -7.47
N SER A 80 -6.18 15.29 -8.20
CA SER A 80 -6.73 15.15 -9.55
C SER A 80 -8.24 14.90 -9.57
N THR A 81 -8.79 14.36 -8.47
CA THR A 81 -10.23 14.05 -8.36
C THR A 81 -10.98 14.95 -7.36
N ASN A 82 -10.27 15.81 -6.62
CA ASN A 82 -10.80 16.57 -5.48
C ASN A 82 -11.49 15.67 -4.43
N ASP A 83 -10.94 14.47 -4.23
CA ASP A 83 -11.42 13.50 -3.25
C ASP A 83 -10.33 13.25 -2.18
N PRO A 84 -10.48 13.78 -0.94
CA PRO A 84 -9.48 13.57 0.11
C PRO A 84 -9.33 12.11 0.53
N THR A 85 -10.24 11.23 0.13
CA THR A 85 -10.17 9.79 0.42
C THR A 85 -9.49 8.98 -0.69
N ALA A 86 -9.16 9.59 -1.83
CA ALA A 86 -8.57 8.92 -2.98
C ALA A 86 -7.07 8.63 -2.80
N HIS A 87 -6.69 8.08 -1.64
CA HIS A 87 -5.36 7.52 -1.42
C HIS A 87 -5.14 6.27 -2.26
N ALA A 88 -3.89 5.93 -2.55
CA ALA A 88 -3.53 4.82 -3.44
C ALA A 88 -4.19 3.49 -3.03
N GLU A 89 -4.21 3.19 -1.73
CA GLU A 89 -4.80 1.99 -1.16
C GLU A 89 -6.31 1.95 -1.37
N VAL A 90 -7.00 3.07 -1.08
CA VAL A 90 -8.46 3.17 -1.25
C VAL A 90 -8.83 3.04 -2.73
N VAL A 91 -8.06 3.65 -3.62
CA VAL A 91 -8.23 3.52 -5.08
C VAL A 91 -8.04 2.07 -5.52
N ALA A 92 -6.97 1.40 -5.04
CA ALA A 92 -6.71 0.00 -5.35
C ALA A 92 -7.82 -0.94 -4.83
N ILE A 93 -8.27 -0.74 -3.58
CA ILE A 93 -9.38 -1.50 -2.97
C ILE A 93 -10.66 -1.35 -3.80
N ARG A 94 -11.06 -0.13 -4.15
CA ARG A 94 -12.27 0.12 -4.97
C ARG A 94 -12.21 -0.58 -6.31
N LYS A 95 -11.05 -0.54 -6.99
CA LYS A 95 -10.85 -1.21 -8.28
C LYS A 95 -10.89 -2.73 -8.11
N ALA A 96 -10.23 -3.29 -7.09
CA ALA A 96 -10.23 -4.72 -6.82
C ALA A 96 -11.62 -5.26 -6.48
N CYS A 97 -12.36 -4.56 -5.61
CA CYS A 97 -13.73 -4.93 -5.28
C CYS A 97 -14.65 -4.93 -6.51
N LYS A 98 -14.48 -3.96 -7.40
CA LYS A 98 -15.22 -3.92 -8.68
C LYS A 98 -14.84 -5.09 -9.57
N GLU A 99 -13.57 -5.41 -9.71
CA GLU A 99 -13.07 -6.53 -10.54
C GLU A 99 -13.58 -7.88 -10.03
N LEU A 100 -13.56 -8.07 -8.70
CA LEU A 100 -14.01 -9.31 -8.06
C LEU A 100 -15.54 -9.42 -7.92
N GLY A 101 -16.29 -8.33 -8.12
CA GLY A 101 -17.71 -8.29 -7.81
C GLY A 101 -18.00 -8.55 -6.32
N SER A 102 -17.07 -8.21 -5.43
CA SER A 102 -17.12 -8.45 -3.99
C SER A 102 -16.73 -7.20 -3.20
N PHE A 103 -17.35 -6.98 -2.06
CA PHE A 103 -16.94 -5.94 -1.11
C PHE A 103 -15.81 -6.40 -0.16
N GLN A 104 -15.37 -7.66 -0.27
CA GLN A 104 -14.26 -8.22 0.49
C GLN A 104 -13.14 -8.71 -0.44
N LEU A 105 -11.92 -8.61 0.05
CA LEU A 105 -10.70 -8.99 -0.65
C LEU A 105 -10.09 -10.27 -0.02
N ASP A 106 -10.96 -11.25 0.28
CA ASP A 106 -10.55 -12.53 0.83
C ASP A 106 -9.46 -13.16 -0.06
N ASP A 107 -8.44 -13.72 0.60
CA ASP A 107 -7.25 -14.32 -0.04
C ASP A 107 -6.37 -13.35 -0.83
N CYS A 108 -6.69 -12.06 -0.87
CA CYS A 108 -5.85 -11.04 -1.48
C CYS A 108 -4.73 -10.56 -0.54
N GLU A 109 -3.67 -10.05 -1.13
CA GLU A 109 -2.61 -9.30 -0.44
C GLU A 109 -2.59 -7.88 -0.98
N ILE A 110 -2.33 -6.90 -0.11
CA ILE A 110 -2.11 -5.51 -0.52
C ILE A 110 -0.64 -5.14 -0.34
N TYR A 111 -0.06 -4.49 -1.35
CA TYR A 111 1.30 -3.96 -1.34
C TYR A 111 1.23 -2.44 -1.49
N CYS A 112 1.77 -1.71 -0.54
CA CYS A 112 1.72 -0.25 -0.44
C CYS A 112 3.14 0.31 -0.52
N SER A 113 3.37 1.33 -1.33
CA SER A 113 4.68 2.00 -1.40
C SER A 113 5.07 2.71 -0.09
N CYS A 114 4.09 2.96 0.78
CA CYS A 114 4.26 3.51 2.12
C CYS A 114 3.31 2.83 3.10
N GLU A 115 3.66 2.87 4.39
CA GLU A 115 2.82 2.42 5.49
C GLU A 115 1.44 3.10 5.41
N PRO A 116 0.32 2.34 5.45
CA PRO A 116 -1.01 2.91 5.35
C PRO A 116 -1.34 3.87 6.49
N CYS A 117 -1.86 5.06 6.16
CA CYS A 117 -2.38 6.02 7.14
C CYS A 117 -3.61 5.46 7.87
N PRO A 118 -4.10 6.09 8.97
CA PRO A 118 -5.26 5.60 9.73
C PRO A 118 -6.52 5.39 8.90
N MET A 119 -6.79 6.26 7.92
CA MET A 119 -7.93 6.12 7.01
C MET A 119 -7.77 4.86 6.13
N CYS A 120 -6.60 4.70 5.51
CA CYS A 120 -6.32 3.54 4.64
C CYS A 120 -6.30 2.24 5.43
N LEU A 121 -5.70 2.24 6.62
CA LEU A 121 -5.68 1.08 7.50
C LEU A 121 -7.11 0.65 7.87
N GLY A 122 -7.98 1.59 8.23
CA GLY A 122 -9.41 1.32 8.45
C GLY A 122 -10.09 0.71 7.23
N ALA A 123 -9.86 1.26 6.03
CA ALA A 123 -10.38 0.72 4.78
C ALA A 123 -9.88 -0.70 4.49
N ILE A 124 -8.59 -0.98 4.76
CA ILE A 124 -7.99 -2.30 4.58
C ILE A 124 -8.62 -3.32 5.54
N TYR A 125 -8.83 -2.97 6.82
CA TYR A 125 -9.50 -3.86 7.77
C TYR A 125 -10.94 -4.17 7.35
N TRP A 126 -11.67 -3.21 6.79
CA TRP A 126 -13.01 -3.45 6.24
C TRP A 126 -12.98 -4.34 5.00
N ALA A 127 -11.96 -4.19 4.14
CA ALA A 127 -11.79 -5.01 2.94
C ALA A 127 -11.29 -6.43 3.24
N ARG A 128 -10.65 -6.68 4.39
CA ARG A 128 -10.20 -8.00 4.90
C ARG A 128 -9.23 -8.76 3.98
N PRO A 129 -8.18 -8.15 3.42
CA PRO A 129 -7.13 -8.92 2.79
C PRO A 129 -6.37 -9.78 3.81
N LYS A 130 -5.73 -10.85 3.35
CA LYS A 130 -4.96 -11.74 4.23
C LYS A 130 -3.62 -11.16 4.71
N ALA A 131 -3.07 -10.15 4.01
CA ALA A 131 -1.80 -9.54 4.37
C ALA A 131 -1.64 -8.12 3.81
N ILE A 132 -0.88 -7.30 4.55
CA ILE A 132 -0.41 -5.97 4.15
C ILE A 132 1.12 -6.01 4.07
N TRP A 133 1.67 -5.51 2.97
CA TRP A 133 3.09 -5.30 2.75
C TRP A 133 3.34 -3.82 2.45
N TYR A 134 4.34 -3.20 3.08
CA TYR A 134 4.67 -1.81 2.81
C TYR A 134 6.19 -1.60 2.72
N ALA A 135 6.59 -0.51 2.05
CA ALA A 135 8.00 -0.17 1.84
C ALA A 135 8.45 0.99 2.75
N ASN A 136 8.06 2.23 2.43
CA ASN A 136 8.37 3.38 3.28
C ASN A 136 7.55 3.37 4.56
N THR A 137 8.05 4.03 5.58
CA THR A 137 7.38 4.18 6.88
C THR A 137 6.56 5.47 6.94
N LYS A 138 5.68 5.59 7.93
CA LYS A 138 4.98 6.85 8.24
C LYS A 138 5.94 7.99 8.55
N SER A 139 7.14 7.71 9.11
CA SER A 139 8.16 8.72 9.36
C SER A 139 8.75 9.28 8.07
N ASP A 140 8.89 8.45 7.02
CA ASP A 140 9.34 8.90 5.70
C ASP A 140 8.27 9.79 5.04
N ALA A 141 6.98 9.47 5.22
CA ALA A 141 5.88 10.31 4.76
C ALA A 141 5.83 11.66 5.49
N ALA A 142 5.99 11.67 6.81
CA ALA A 142 6.02 12.89 7.61
C ALA A 142 7.17 13.82 7.20
N ALA A 143 8.33 13.28 6.81
CA ALA A 143 9.47 14.06 6.34
C ALA A 143 9.21 14.88 5.06
N ILE A 144 8.13 14.60 4.36
CA ILE A 144 7.68 15.30 3.13
C ILE A 144 6.28 15.94 3.30
N ASP A 145 5.94 16.34 4.52
CA ASP A 145 4.71 17.05 4.90
C ASP A 145 3.42 16.20 4.80
N PHE A 146 3.50 14.88 4.69
CA PHE A 146 2.35 13.96 4.82
C PHE A 146 2.31 13.36 6.24
N ASP A 147 2.22 14.23 7.25
CA ASP A 147 2.15 13.84 8.65
C ASP A 147 0.72 13.50 9.06
N ASP A 148 0.48 12.22 9.32
CA ASP A 148 -0.80 11.70 9.81
C ASP A 148 -0.78 11.36 11.32
N GLN A 149 0.31 11.66 12.03
CA GLN A 149 0.48 11.38 13.45
C GLN A 149 -0.64 11.99 14.29
N PHE A 150 -1.08 13.21 13.93
CA PHE A 150 -2.16 13.89 14.63
C PHE A 150 -3.48 13.10 14.58
N ILE A 151 -3.74 12.31 13.51
CA ILE A 151 -4.96 11.51 13.38
C ILE A 151 -4.93 10.36 14.39
N TYR A 152 -3.78 9.69 14.57
CA TYR A 152 -3.63 8.66 15.61
C TYR A 152 -3.91 9.24 17.00
N GLU A 153 -3.34 10.39 17.32
CA GLU A 153 -3.56 11.07 18.60
C GLU A 153 -5.03 11.48 18.80
N GLU A 154 -5.70 11.99 17.77
CA GLU A 154 -7.10 12.38 17.83
C GLU A 154 -8.05 11.18 17.98
N ILE A 155 -7.74 10.04 17.37
CA ILE A 155 -8.55 8.82 17.51
C ILE A 155 -8.51 8.29 18.95
N GLU A 156 -7.36 8.38 19.63
CA GLU A 156 -7.19 7.94 21.00
C GLU A 156 -7.88 8.84 22.03
N ARG A 157 -8.14 10.10 21.68
CA ARG A 157 -8.80 11.06 22.60
C ARG A 157 -10.28 10.76 22.80
N PRO A 158 -10.81 11.00 24.02
CA PRO A 158 -12.24 11.06 24.24
C PRO A 158 -12.90 12.04 23.24
N ILE A 159 -14.11 11.71 22.78
CA ILE A 159 -14.81 12.50 21.73
C ILE A 159 -14.87 13.99 22.08
N GLY A 160 -15.16 14.33 23.35
CA GLY A 160 -15.29 15.72 23.80
C GLY A 160 -13.97 16.50 23.89
N GLU A 161 -12.81 15.84 23.75
CA GLU A 161 -11.47 16.44 23.84
C GLU A 161 -10.78 16.54 22.47
N ARG A 162 -11.44 16.07 21.40
CA ARG A 162 -10.91 16.15 20.04
C ARG A 162 -10.90 17.56 19.50
N LYS A 163 -9.89 17.92 18.70
CA LYS A 163 -9.80 19.23 18.04
C LYS A 163 -10.99 19.48 17.11
N LEU A 164 -11.44 18.43 16.41
CA LEU A 164 -12.64 18.50 15.60
C LEU A 164 -13.86 18.42 16.52
N PHE A 165 -14.62 19.51 16.55
CA PHE A 165 -15.83 19.62 17.36
C PHE A 165 -16.82 18.50 17.01
N THR A 166 -17.09 17.61 17.96
CA THR A 166 -17.86 16.39 17.73
C THR A 166 -18.94 16.26 18.79
N HIS A 167 -20.22 16.24 18.36
CA HIS A 167 -21.36 16.09 19.24
C HIS A 167 -22.34 15.03 18.73
N GLN A 168 -22.94 14.32 19.68
CA GLN A 168 -24.05 13.41 19.39
C GLN A 168 -25.36 14.20 19.27
N LEU A 169 -26.13 13.94 18.22
CA LEU A 169 -27.42 14.58 17.95
C LEU A 169 -28.42 13.51 17.48
N LEU A 170 -29.67 13.61 17.94
CA LEU A 170 -30.82 12.80 17.51
C LEU A 170 -30.59 11.27 17.61
N ARG A 171 -29.88 10.82 18.65
CA ARG A 171 -29.54 9.39 18.81
C ARG A 171 -30.79 8.49 18.79
N GLU A 172 -31.85 8.87 19.50
CA GLU A 172 -33.06 8.03 19.62
C GLU A 172 -33.78 7.88 18.27
N GLU A 173 -33.81 8.91 17.45
CA GLU A 173 -34.35 8.82 16.09
C GLU A 173 -33.48 7.95 15.18
N ALA A 174 -32.15 8.05 15.29
CA ALA A 174 -31.22 7.24 14.52
C ALA A 174 -31.26 5.75 14.89
N LEU A 175 -31.61 5.40 16.14
CA LEU A 175 -31.75 4.01 16.58
C LEU A 175 -32.83 3.23 15.81
N VAL A 176 -33.85 3.91 15.26
CA VAL A 176 -34.92 3.26 14.47
C VAL A 176 -34.31 2.47 13.30
N ALA A 177 -33.34 3.04 12.59
CA ALA A 177 -32.69 2.34 11.46
C ALA A 177 -31.89 1.11 11.94
N ILE A 178 -31.25 1.18 13.11
CA ILE A 178 -30.51 0.07 13.70
C ILE A 178 -31.47 -1.08 14.05
N GLU A 179 -32.62 -0.78 14.66
CA GLU A 179 -33.63 -1.78 15.00
C GLU A 179 -34.24 -2.41 13.73
N GLN A 180 -34.52 -1.61 12.69
CA GLN A 180 -34.97 -2.13 11.40
C GLN A 180 -33.91 -3.06 10.77
N TRP A 181 -32.61 -2.71 10.85
CA TRP A 181 -31.55 -3.59 10.38
C TRP A 181 -31.48 -4.92 11.13
N LYS A 182 -31.73 -4.94 12.43
CA LYS A 182 -31.74 -6.19 13.21
C LYS A 182 -32.77 -7.20 12.70
N THR A 183 -33.92 -6.71 12.27
CA THR A 183 -35.10 -7.53 11.91
C THR A 183 -35.29 -7.78 10.42
N THR A 184 -34.63 -6.99 9.54
CA THR A 184 -34.78 -7.15 8.09
C THR A 184 -34.22 -8.48 7.60
N THR A 185 -34.96 -9.11 6.66
CA THR A 185 -34.50 -10.31 5.93
C THR A 185 -33.59 -9.99 4.75
N LYS A 186 -33.44 -8.70 4.38
CA LYS A 186 -32.67 -8.23 3.23
C LYS A 186 -31.20 -7.86 3.58
N LYS A 187 -30.78 -8.02 4.84
CA LYS A 187 -29.44 -7.64 5.26
C LYS A 187 -28.38 -8.57 4.67
N ILE A 188 -27.31 -7.96 4.19
CA ILE A 188 -26.05 -8.62 3.86
C ILE A 188 -25.05 -8.17 4.92
N ALA A 189 -24.49 -9.10 5.68
CA ALA A 189 -23.43 -8.79 6.62
C ALA A 189 -22.10 -8.59 5.88
N TYR A 190 -21.30 -7.63 6.29
CA TYR A 190 -19.98 -7.30 5.70
C TYR A 190 -18.96 -6.97 6.80
#